data_6745a9541ff0fd5e075321138058facd
#
_entry.id   6745a9541ff0fd5e075321138058facd
#
_cell.length_a   1.000
_cell.length_b   1.000
_cell.length_c   1.000
_cell.angle_alpha   90.00
_cell.angle_beta   90.00
_cell.angle_gamma   90.00
#
_symmetry.space_group_name_H-M   'P 1'
#
loop_
_entity.id
_entity.type
_entity.pdbx_description
1 polymer ?
#
loop_
_entity_poly.entity_id
_entity_poly.type
_entity_poly.pdbx_seq_one_letter_code
_entity_poly.pdbx_strand_id
1 'polypeptide(L)'
;ASLVGSEMCIRDRLSIDQNLGNYKSRYLSLQTYIMSKEIFKTLVEEAQETSSMYWFKDILNDKCVDMDIRGLNYRGHIYVINDLKSYYESNMQFLTEEKMKDIADSEWPVYTRTSDSAPAIYLNGGTATGSLISNGCEISGVVKNSIVGRSCKIGKDALIENCIIMPDVEIADGAHLKNVIVDKHSRIAKKKDLAGLEEQPLYIGRRENV
;
A
#
# COMPACT_ATOMS: atom_id res chain seq x y z
N ALA A 1 -3.36 19.02 3.76
CA ALA A 1 -4.17 19.81 2.85
C ALA A 1 -4.04 19.27 1.45
N SER A 2 -5.03 19.23 0.69
CA SER A 2 -5.12 18.45 -0.51
C SER A 2 -5.53 19.18 -1.73
N LEU A 3 -5.28 18.63 -2.81
CA LEU A 3 -5.54 19.22 -4.09
C LEU A 3 -6.03 18.17 -5.06
N VAL A 4 -7.33 18.01 -5.12
CA VAL A 4 -7.98 17.22 -6.17
C VAL A 4 -9.08 18.06 -6.77
N GLY A 5 -9.09 18.29 -8.06
CA GLY A 5 -10.16 19.00 -8.70
C GLY A 5 -10.10 18.89 -10.21
N SER A 6 -11.07 19.24 -10.99
CA SER A 6 -11.18 19.13 -12.43
C SER A 6 -10.09 19.96 -13.20
N GLU A 7 -10.02 19.87 -14.48
CA GLU A 7 -9.00 20.36 -15.43
C GLU A 7 -8.48 21.82 -15.30
N MET A 8 -8.89 22.58 -14.29
CA MET A 8 -8.37 23.91 -14.03
C MET A 8 -7.27 23.87 -12.99
N CYS A 9 -6.11 24.42 -13.31
CA CYS A 9 -5.14 24.85 -12.30
C CYS A 9 -5.88 25.76 -11.33
N ILE A 10 -5.98 25.38 -10.07
CA ILE A 10 -6.55 26.25 -9.06
C ILE A 10 -5.48 27.30 -8.78
N ARG A 11 -5.69 28.51 -9.25
CA ARG A 11 -4.83 29.65 -8.95
C ARG A 11 -5.03 30.07 -7.50
N ASP A 12 -3.96 30.56 -6.91
CA ASP A 12 -3.91 31.28 -5.64
C ASP A 12 -4.47 30.53 -4.43
N ARG A 13 -3.57 29.89 -3.70
CA ARG A 13 -3.87 29.33 -2.37
C ARG A 13 -3.69 30.41 -1.31
N LEU A 14 -4.77 30.70 -0.61
CA LEU A 14 -4.76 31.65 0.52
C LEU A 14 -4.39 30.98 1.84
N SER A 15 -4.62 29.67 1.99
CA SER A 15 -4.25 28.90 3.18
C SER A 15 -4.15 27.41 2.92
N ILE A 16 -3.34 26.73 3.71
CA ILE A 16 -3.24 25.25 3.81
C ILE A 16 -3.59 24.89 5.24
N ASP A 17 -4.84 24.57 5.49
CA ASP A 17 -5.35 24.28 6.83
C ASP A 17 -5.13 22.81 7.24
N GLN A 18 -4.88 22.56 8.52
CA GLN A 18 -4.75 21.23 9.09
C GLN A 18 -5.87 20.92 10.07
N ASN A 19 -6.56 19.80 9.88
CA ASN A 19 -7.44 19.16 10.87
C ASN A 19 -8.39 20.11 11.63
N LEU A 20 -8.92 21.12 10.99
CA LEU A 20 -9.82 22.09 11.64
C LEU A 20 -11.22 21.55 11.95
N GLY A 21 -11.50 20.29 11.64
CA GLY A 21 -12.77 19.64 11.98
C GLY A 21 -14.02 20.12 11.22
N ASN A 22 -13.92 21.18 10.44
CA ASN A 22 -15.03 21.77 9.68
C ASN A 22 -14.90 21.45 8.17
N TYR A 23 -15.43 20.30 7.75
CA TYR A 23 -15.33 19.83 6.39
C TYR A 23 -16.54 20.24 5.54
N LYS A 24 -16.50 21.42 4.97
CA LYS A 24 -17.29 21.73 3.76
C LYS A 24 -16.39 21.51 2.56
N SER A 25 -16.86 20.71 1.58
CA SER A 25 -16.17 20.32 0.32
C SER A 25 -14.79 20.96 0.08
N ARG A 26 -13.73 20.28 0.50
CA ARG A 26 -12.35 20.77 0.42
C ARG A 26 -11.50 19.77 -0.36
N TYR A 27 -10.46 20.27 -0.96
CA TYR A 27 -9.44 19.45 -1.60
C TYR A 27 -8.49 18.91 -0.53
N LEU A 28 -8.08 17.62 -0.62
CA LEU A 28 -7.13 16.99 0.28
C LEU A 28 -5.74 16.91 -0.35
N SER A 29 -4.63 17.27 0.30
CA SER A 29 -3.26 17.20 -0.21
C SER A 29 -2.72 15.77 -0.20
N LEU A 30 -2.23 15.32 -1.31
CA LEU A 30 -1.48 14.08 -1.38
C LEU A 30 -0.07 14.22 -0.80
N GLN A 31 0.24 15.39 -0.23
CA GLN A 31 1.57 15.73 0.28
C GLN A 31 2.69 15.52 -0.76
N THR A 32 2.33 15.63 -2.03
CA THR A 32 3.26 15.52 -3.15
C THR A 32 3.45 16.90 -3.74
N TYR A 33 4.71 17.32 -3.86
CA TYR A 33 5.08 18.67 -4.30
C TYR A 33 6.03 18.60 -5.49
N ILE A 34 5.80 19.47 -6.46
CA ILE A 34 6.69 19.65 -7.61
C ILE A 34 7.20 21.09 -7.57
N MET A 35 8.50 21.26 -7.49
CA MET A 35 9.14 22.58 -7.42
C MET A 35 10.57 22.52 -7.94
N SER A 36 11.18 23.70 -8.16
CA SER A 36 12.59 23.77 -8.51
C SER A 36 13.48 23.41 -7.30
N LYS A 37 14.70 22.97 -7.60
CA LYS A 37 15.71 22.67 -6.57
C LYS A 37 16.03 23.91 -5.72
N GLU A 38 16.08 25.06 -6.34
CA GLU A 38 16.40 26.34 -5.71
C GLU A 38 15.32 26.70 -4.68
N ILE A 39 14.05 26.65 -5.08
CA ILE A 39 12.92 26.88 -4.17
C ILE A 39 12.94 25.88 -3.01
N PHE A 40 13.16 24.59 -3.29
CA PHE A 40 13.22 23.58 -2.25
C PHE A 40 14.32 23.88 -1.21
N LYS A 41 15.52 24.24 -1.67
CA LYS A 41 16.62 24.61 -0.77
C LYS A 41 16.28 25.80 0.12
N THR A 42 15.78 26.87 -0.48
CA THR A 42 15.38 28.09 0.26
C THR A 42 14.34 27.76 1.33
N LEU A 43 13.30 26.99 0.98
CA LEU A 43 12.26 26.61 1.94
C LEU A 43 12.80 25.74 3.10
N VAL A 44 13.74 24.84 2.82
CA VAL A 44 14.37 24.00 3.85
C VAL A 44 15.25 24.85 4.78
N GLU A 45 16.05 25.75 4.24
CA GLU A 45 16.90 26.66 4.99
C GLU A 45 16.07 27.57 5.91
N GLU A 46 15.03 28.21 5.39
CA GLU A 46 14.09 29.01 6.20
C GLU A 46 13.37 28.19 7.27
N ALA A 47 12.97 26.94 6.97
CA ALA A 47 12.33 26.07 7.94
C ALA A 47 13.28 25.72 9.10
N GLN A 48 14.56 25.47 8.81
CA GLN A 48 15.58 25.19 9.84
C GLN A 48 15.82 26.38 10.77
N GLU A 49 15.83 27.59 10.22
CA GLU A 49 15.98 28.84 10.99
C GLU A 49 14.80 29.09 11.93
N THR A 50 13.61 28.62 11.55
CA THR A 50 12.39 28.84 12.32
C THR A 50 12.30 27.87 13.50
N SER A 51 12.33 26.57 13.29
CA SER A 51 12.29 25.55 14.34
C SER A 51 12.53 24.14 13.78
N SER A 52 13.14 23.27 14.59
CA SER A 52 13.23 21.84 14.29
C SER A 52 11.87 21.12 14.20
N MET A 53 10.82 21.73 14.73
CA MET A 53 9.43 21.26 14.66
C MET A 53 8.65 21.85 13.48
N TYR A 54 9.27 22.71 12.68
CA TYR A 54 8.63 23.38 11.56
C TYR A 54 8.70 22.52 10.30
N TRP A 55 7.57 21.96 9.92
CA TRP A 55 7.48 21.02 8.81
C TRP A 55 7.31 21.74 7.47
N PHE A 56 7.67 21.07 6.40
CA PHE A 56 7.55 21.59 5.05
C PHE A 56 6.16 22.14 4.69
N LYS A 57 5.11 21.49 5.21
CA LYS A 57 3.73 21.95 5.06
C LYS A 57 3.45 23.29 5.75
N ASP A 58 4.10 23.55 6.90
CA ASP A 58 3.90 24.77 7.68
C ASP A 58 4.51 25.97 6.96
N ILE A 59 5.74 25.81 6.45
CA ILE A 59 6.37 26.87 5.65
C ILE A 59 5.61 27.15 4.35
N LEU A 60 5.08 26.11 3.69
CA LEU A 60 4.24 26.32 2.51
C LEU A 60 2.95 27.05 2.84
N ASN A 61 2.36 26.82 4.02
CA ASN A 61 1.20 27.57 4.47
C ASN A 61 1.53 29.06 4.67
N ASP A 62 2.63 29.36 5.34
CA ASP A 62 3.05 30.73 5.61
C ASP A 62 3.43 31.49 4.33
N LYS A 63 3.99 30.79 3.35
CA LYS A 63 4.40 31.36 2.06
C LYS A 63 3.30 31.37 0.99
N CYS A 64 2.12 30.80 1.24
CA CYS A 64 1.10 30.62 0.19
C CYS A 64 0.52 31.95 -0.33
N VAL A 65 0.71 33.05 0.38
CA VAL A 65 0.32 34.40 -0.08
C VAL A 65 1.40 35.01 -0.99
N ASP A 66 2.66 34.72 -0.71
CA ASP A 66 3.81 35.33 -1.41
C ASP A 66 4.30 34.48 -2.59
N MET A 67 3.96 33.20 -2.63
CA MET A 67 4.39 32.25 -3.65
C MET A 67 3.25 31.81 -4.56
N ASP A 68 3.53 31.62 -5.85
CA ASP A 68 2.59 31.00 -6.79
C ASP A 68 2.48 29.50 -6.53
N ILE A 69 1.62 29.11 -5.57
CA ILE A 69 1.35 27.71 -5.24
C ILE A 69 0.08 27.27 -5.97
N ARG A 70 0.25 26.33 -6.91
CA ARG A 70 -0.85 25.81 -7.73
C ARG A 70 -1.21 24.39 -7.34
N GLY A 71 -2.50 24.09 -7.29
CA GLY A 71 -2.99 22.76 -7.14
C GLY A 71 -3.12 22.02 -8.46
N LEU A 72 -2.49 20.86 -8.54
CA LEU A 72 -2.70 19.91 -9.63
C LEU A 72 -3.75 18.88 -9.22
N ASN A 73 -4.65 18.63 -10.14
CA ASN A 73 -5.75 17.73 -9.96
C ASN A 73 -5.35 16.31 -10.29
N TYR A 74 -5.44 15.41 -9.32
CA TYR A 74 -5.20 13.99 -9.54
C TYR A 74 -6.52 13.24 -9.68
N ARG A 75 -6.69 12.51 -10.78
CA ARG A 75 -7.92 11.75 -11.09
C ARG A 75 -7.78 10.24 -10.88
N GLY A 76 -6.61 9.76 -10.52
CA GLY A 76 -6.35 8.35 -10.27
C GLY A 76 -6.84 7.89 -8.89
N HIS A 77 -6.73 6.59 -8.66
CA HIS A 77 -7.01 6.02 -7.35
C HIS A 77 -5.95 6.40 -6.32
N ILE A 78 -6.39 6.63 -5.09
CA ILE A 78 -5.53 6.99 -3.97
C ILE A 78 -5.79 5.99 -2.85
N TYR A 79 -4.73 5.32 -2.41
CA TYR A 79 -4.77 4.40 -1.29
C TYR A 79 -4.10 5.04 -0.08
N VAL A 80 -4.87 5.29 0.97
CA VAL A 80 -4.38 5.90 2.21
C VAL A 80 -4.20 4.80 3.23
N ILE A 81 -2.96 4.53 3.63
CA ILE A 81 -2.61 3.48 4.58
C ILE A 81 -2.20 4.13 5.89
N ASN A 82 -3.09 4.11 6.87
CA ASN A 82 -2.88 4.68 8.19
C ASN A 82 -2.76 3.61 9.30
N ASP A 83 -3.32 2.44 9.05
CA ASP A 83 -3.40 1.35 10.00
C ASP A 83 -3.41 -0.01 9.27
N LEU A 84 -3.47 -1.09 10.04
CA LEU A 84 -3.48 -2.45 9.51
C LEU A 84 -4.74 -2.75 8.69
N LYS A 85 -5.89 -2.19 9.08
CA LYS A 85 -7.15 -2.34 8.36
C LYS A 85 -7.07 -1.71 6.98
N SER A 86 -6.68 -0.44 6.90
CA SER A 86 -6.55 0.28 5.63
C SER A 86 -5.48 -0.33 4.71
N TYR A 87 -4.40 -0.89 5.29
CA TYR A 87 -3.42 -1.68 4.54
C TYR A 87 -4.06 -2.93 3.93
N TYR A 88 -4.80 -3.69 4.73
CA TYR A 88 -5.48 -4.90 4.27
C TYR A 88 -6.49 -4.61 3.17
N GLU A 89 -7.42 -3.68 3.42
CA GLU A 89 -8.46 -3.29 2.46
C GLU A 89 -7.86 -2.76 1.15
N SER A 90 -6.83 -1.91 1.22
CA SER A 90 -6.15 -1.37 0.03
C SER A 90 -5.51 -2.47 -0.81
N ASN A 91 -4.87 -3.46 -0.18
CA ASN A 91 -4.29 -4.59 -0.91
C ASN A 91 -5.36 -5.48 -1.54
N MET A 92 -6.41 -5.82 -0.79
CA MET A 92 -7.47 -6.71 -1.30
C MET A 92 -8.23 -6.13 -2.51
N GLN A 93 -8.28 -4.81 -2.65
CA GLN A 93 -8.85 -4.17 -3.84
C GLN A 93 -8.12 -4.55 -5.13
N PHE A 94 -6.81 -4.83 -5.09
CA PHE A 94 -6.03 -5.26 -6.25
C PHE A 94 -6.38 -6.65 -6.78
N LEU A 95 -7.20 -7.41 -6.08
CA LEU A 95 -7.75 -8.67 -6.60
C LEU A 95 -8.79 -8.47 -7.70
N THR A 96 -9.27 -7.24 -7.90
CA THR A 96 -10.18 -6.91 -9.01
C THR A 96 -9.39 -6.50 -10.26
N GLU A 97 -9.84 -6.94 -11.44
CA GLU A 97 -9.19 -6.63 -12.71
C GLU A 97 -9.10 -5.12 -12.98
N GLU A 98 -10.13 -4.38 -12.58
CA GLU A 98 -10.19 -2.92 -12.73
C GLU A 98 -9.01 -2.24 -12.01
N LYS A 99 -8.78 -2.61 -10.75
CA LYS A 99 -7.72 -2.01 -9.93
C LYS A 99 -6.32 -2.48 -10.34
N MET A 100 -6.21 -3.71 -10.83
CA MET A 100 -4.94 -4.20 -11.37
C MET A 100 -4.49 -3.43 -12.61
N LYS A 101 -5.42 -2.99 -13.45
CA LYS A 101 -5.10 -2.17 -14.62
C LYS A 101 -4.45 -0.84 -14.25
N ASP A 102 -4.84 -0.25 -13.12
CA ASP A 102 -4.26 1.02 -12.66
C ASP A 102 -2.76 0.92 -12.33
N ILE A 103 -2.32 -0.25 -11.84
CA ILE A 103 -0.89 -0.50 -11.54
C ILE A 103 -0.13 -0.95 -12.80
N ALA A 104 -0.81 -1.64 -13.71
CA ALA A 104 -0.22 -2.19 -14.92
C ALA A 104 -0.23 -1.20 -16.10
N ASP A 105 -0.50 0.08 -15.87
CA ASP A 105 -0.49 1.10 -16.91
C ASP A 105 0.92 1.24 -17.51
N SER A 106 1.03 0.98 -18.81
CA SER A 106 2.29 1.05 -19.53
C SER A 106 2.82 2.49 -19.71
N GLU A 107 1.94 3.48 -19.69
CA GLU A 107 2.32 4.89 -19.80
C GLU A 107 2.80 5.46 -18.45
N TRP A 108 2.37 4.86 -17.34
CA TRP A 108 2.78 5.26 -15.99
C TRP A 108 3.20 4.05 -15.15
N PRO A 109 4.30 3.36 -15.51
CA PRO A 109 4.67 2.11 -14.89
C PRO A 109 5.13 2.27 -13.44
N VAL A 110 4.66 1.36 -12.58
CA VAL A 110 5.14 1.27 -11.19
C VAL A 110 6.41 0.42 -11.17
N TYR A 111 7.55 1.06 -10.92
CA TYR A 111 8.83 0.36 -10.82
C TYR A 111 8.98 -0.32 -9.47
N THR A 112 9.14 -1.63 -9.49
CA THR A 112 9.41 -2.44 -8.30
C THR A 112 10.76 -3.15 -8.43
N ARG A 113 11.24 -3.72 -7.31
CA ARG A 113 12.45 -4.54 -7.34
C ARG A 113 12.24 -5.73 -8.28
N THR A 114 13.10 -5.87 -9.27
CA THR A 114 13.11 -7.03 -10.19
C THR A 114 13.51 -8.29 -9.45
N SER A 115 13.01 -9.42 -9.90
CA SER A 115 13.38 -10.76 -9.42
C SER A 115 13.32 -11.74 -10.58
N ASP A 116 14.40 -12.47 -10.81
CA ASP A 116 14.54 -13.46 -11.86
C ASP A 116 14.08 -14.86 -11.41
N SER A 117 13.22 -14.95 -10.39
CA SER A 117 12.66 -16.22 -9.93
C SER A 117 11.73 -16.85 -10.98
N ALA A 118 11.69 -18.17 -11.00
CA ALA A 118 10.80 -18.94 -11.87
C ALA A 118 9.31 -18.54 -11.65
N PRO A 119 8.43 -18.79 -12.61
CA PRO A 119 6.99 -18.68 -12.38
C PRO A 119 6.53 -19.51 -11.18
N ALA A 120 5.36 -19.19 -10.66
CA ALA A 120 4.75 -20.00 -9.58
C ALA A 120 4.44 -21.42 -10.06
N ILE A 121 4.72 -22.42 -9.23
CA ILE A 121 4.49 -23.83 -9.50
C ILE A 121 3.37 -24.35 -8.62
N TYR A 122 2.42 -25.06 -9.21
CA TYR A 122 1.32 -25.72 -8.53
C TYR A 122 1.60 -27.21 -8.44
N LEU A 123 1.70 -27.73 -7.22
CA LEU A 123 2.09 -29.10 -6.92
C LEU A 123 0.95 -29.84 -6.19
N ASN A 124 0.91 -31.14 -6.31
CA ASN A 124 -0.02 -31.99 -5.54
C ASN A 124 -1.51 -31.58 -5.60
N GLY A 125 -1.95 -31.02 -6.71
CA GLY A 125 -3.32 -30.54 -6.86
C GLY A 125 -3.57 -29.16 -6.21
N GLY A 126 -2.52 -28.43 -5.88
CA GLY A 126 -2.62 -27.05 -5.40
C GLY A 126 -3.38 -26.15 -6.40
N THR A 127 -4.18 -25.23 -5.88
CA THR A 127 -5.01 -24.31 -6.69
C THR A 127 -5.01 -22.91 -6.14
N ALA A 128 -5.23 -21.94 -7.02
CA ALA A 128 -5.45 -20.54 -6.63
C ALA A 128 -6.66 -20.00 -7.40
N THR A 129 -7.58 -19.34 -6.70
CA THR A 129 -8.78 -18.76 -7.28
C THR A 129 -8.97 -17.33 -6.76
N GLY A 130 -9.25 -16.37 -7.65
CA GLY A 130 -9.42 -14.96 -7.29
C GLY A 130 -8.21 -14.35 -6.59
N SER A 131 -7.01 -14.85 -6.87
CA SER A 131 -5.81 -14.56 -6.10
C SER A 131 -4.67 -14.05 -6.97
N LEU A 132 -3.81 -13.21 -6.40
CA LEU A 132 -2.56 -12.77 -7.01
C LEU A 132 -1.41 -13.62 -6.46
N ILE A 133 -0.76 -14.36 -7.32
CA ILE A 133 0.39 -15.21 -6.95
C ILE A 133 1.65 -14.67 -7.64
N SER A 134 2.62 -14.27 -6.84
CA SER A 134 3.89 -13.78 -7.37
C SER A 134 4.80 -14.93 -7.82
N ASN A 135 5.83 -14.61 -8.58
CA ASN A 135 6.83 -15.57 -9.07
C ASN A 135 7.63 -16.22 -7.93
N GLY A 136 8.17 -17.43 -8.19
CA GLY A 136 8.94 -18.20 -7.24
C GLY A 136 8.13 -18.95 -6.20
N CYS A 137 6.80 -18.92 -6.24
CA CYS A 137 5.95 -19.59 -5.28
C CYS A 137 5.78 -21.08 -5.59
N GLU A 138 5.70 -21.91 -4.55
CA GLU A 138 5.34 -23.33 -4.58
C GLU A 138 4.00 -23.51 -3.87
N ILE A 139 2.94 -23.87 -4.60
CA ILE A 139 1.58 -23.98 -4.08
C ILE A 139 1.13 -25.43 -4.10
N SER A 140 1.03 -26.06 -2.94
CA SER A 140 0.50 -27.43 -2.76
C SER A 140 -0.87 -27.46 -2.06
N GLY A 141 -1.35 -26.31 -1.59
CA GLY A 141 -2.64 -26.12 -0.93
C GLY A 141 -3.63 -25.35 -1.79
N VAL A 142 -4.69 -24.88 -1.17
CA VAL A 142 -5.75 -24.09 -1.79
C VAL A 142 -5.63 -22.62 -1.36
N VAL A 143 -5.55 -21.73 -2.34
CA VAL A 143 -5.47 -20.29 -2.12
C VAL A 143 -6.70 -19.61 -2.75
N LYS A 144 -7.43 -18.84 -1.95
CA LYS A 144 -8.65 -18.16 -2.38
C LYS A 144 -8.61 -16.69 -1.99
N ASN A 145 -8.98 -15.81 -2.92
CA ASN A 145 -9.11 -14.37 -2.69
C ASN A 145 -7.94 -13.79 -1.88
N SER A 146 -6.70 -14.15 -2.24
CA SER A 146 -5.52 -13.84 -1.45
C SER A 146 -4.39 -13.29 -2.30
N ILE A 147 -3.49 -12.55 -1.67
CA ILE A 147 -2.28 -12.04 -2.30
C ILE A 147 -1.10 -12.80 -1.72
N VAL A 148 -0.31 -13.46 -2.59
CA VAL A 148 0.86 -14.23 -2.19
C VAL A 148 2.11 -13.59 -2.83
N GLY A 149 2.99 -13.11 -1.96
CA GLY A 149 4.27 -12.51 -2.31
C GLY A 149 5.26 -13.52 -2.89
N ARG A 150 6.41 -13.03 -3.33
CA ARG A 150 7.44 -13.84 -3.99
C ARG A 150 8.01 -14.94 -3.09
N SER A 151 8.39 -16.06 -3.71
CA SER A 151 9.13 -17.17 -3.04
C SER A 151 8.42 -17.76 -1.83
N CYS A 152 7.09 -17.72 -1.79
CA CYS A 152 6.30 -18.34 -0.73
C CYS A 152 6.11 -19.84 -0.99
N LYS A 153 6.02 -20.60 0.10
CA LYS A 153 5.70 -22.03 0.06
C LYS A 153 4.41 -22.29 0.81
N ILE A 154 3.43 -22.83 0.11
CA ILE A 154 2.13 -23.21 0.69
C ILE A 154 2.05 -24.73 0.71
N GLY A 155 2.01 -25.28 1.92
CA GLY A 155 2.03 -26.72 2.16
C GLY A 155 0.79 -27.46 1.66
N LYS A 156 0.89 -28.79 1.62
CA LYS A 156 -0.20 -29.65 1.18
C LYS A 156 -1.41 -29.53 2.11
N ASP A 157 -2.60 -29.58 1.55
CA ASP A 157 -3.87 -29.46 2.29
C ASP A 157 -3.98 -28.15 3.12
N ALA A 158 -3.12 -27.16 2.89
CA ALA A 158 -3.28 -25.83 3.49
C ALA A 158 -4.41 -25.08 2.79
N LEU A 159 -5.18 -24.30 3.56
CA LEU A 159 -6.26 -23.45 3.06
C LEU A 159 -5.99 -21.98 3.44
N ILE A 160 -5.84 -21.15 2.43
CA ILE A 160 -5.56 -19.73 2.58
C ILE A 160 -6.73 -18.95 1.99
N GLU A 161 -7.46 -18.20 2.80
CA GLU A 161 -8.64 -17.44 2.38
C GLU A 161 -8.55 -15.99 2.84
N ASN A 162 -8.74 -15.06 1.92
CA ASN A 162 -8.70 -13.61 2.19
C ASN A 162 -7.42 -13.21 2.96
N CYS A 163 -6.26 -13.66 2.51
CA CYS A 163 -5.00 -13.40 3.21
C CYS A 163 -4.03 -12.56 2.38
N ILE A 164 -3.13 -11.89 3.07
CA ILE A 164 -1.97 -11.23 2.47
C ILE A 164 -0.73 -11.94 3.01
N ILE A 165 -0.07 -12.70 2.17
CA ILE A 165 1.16 -13.43 2.49
C ILE A 165 2.33 -12.69 1.86
N MET A 166 3.19 -12.11 2.67
CA MET A 166 4.34 -11.36 2.20
C MET A 166 5.47 -12.28 1.71
N PRO A 167 6.49 -11.76 1.00
CA PRO A 167 7.56 -12.58 0.44
C PRO A 167 8.30 -13.47 1.45
N ASP A 168 8.78 -14.61 0.95
CA ASP A 168 9.61 -15.59 1.67
C ASP A 168 8.92 -16.19 2.92
N VAL A 169 7.61 -16.39 2.85
CA VAL A 169 6.82 -17.03 3.90
C VAL A 169 6.65 -18.51 3.60
N GLU A 170 6.78 -19.34 4.62
CA GLU A 170 6.51 -20.77 4.56
C GLU A 170 5.27 -21.13 5.41
N ILE A 171 4.29 -21.79 4.80
CA ILE A 171 3.08 -22.28 5.46
C ILE A 171 3.09 -23.79 5.41
N ALA A 172 3.03 -24.42 6.59
CA ALA A 172 3.09 -25.88 6.73
C ALA A 172 1.83 -26.56 6.20
N ASP A 173 1.94 -27.87 6.01
CA ASP A 173 0.85 -28.74 5.58
C ASP A 173 -0.36 -28.64 6.52
N GLY A 174 -1.55 -28.55 5.94
CA GLY A 174 -2.82 -28.53 6.64
C GLY A 174 -3.07 -27.29 7.51
N ALA A 175 -2.35 -26.21 7.32
CA ALA A 175 -2.64 -24.94 7.98
C ALA A 175 -3.84 -24.25 7.34
N HIS A 176 -4.72 -23.65 8.16
CA HIS A 176 -5.86 -22.87 7.68
C HIS A 176 -5.72 -21.43 8.14
N LEU A 177 -5.63 -20.52 7.19
CA LEU A 177 -5.52 -19.08 7.44
C LEU A 177 -6.69 -18.34 6.80
N LYS A 178 -7.35 -17.49 7.57
CA LYS A 178 -8.46 -16.66 7.08
C LYS A 178 -8.34 -15.23 7.61
N ASN A 179 -8.41 -14.25 6.72
CA ASN A 179 -8.24 -12.82 7.05
C ASN A 179 -6.96 -12.56 7.85
N VAL A 180 -5.83 -13.08 7.37
CA VAL A 180 -4.53 -13.01 8.04
C VAL A 180 -3.53 -12.27 7.16
N ILE A 181 -2.74 -11.39 7.76
CA ILE A 181 -1.55 -10.79 7.16
C ILE A 181 -0.33 -11.48 7.76
N VAL A 182 0.46 -12.14 6.93
CA VAL A 182 1.72 -12.77 7.35
C VAL A 182 2.88 -11.97 6.78
N ASP A 183 3.71 -11.40 7.66
CA ASP A 183 4.85 -10.58 7.24
C ASP A 183 6.04 -11.45 6.78
N LYS A 184 7.01 -10.79 6.14
CA LYS A 184 8.15 -11.38 5.43
C LYS A 184 8.97 -12.34 6.28
N HIS A 185 9.43 -13.42 5.64
CA HIS A 185 10.32 -14.41 6.25
C HIS A 185 9.73 -15.11 7.48
N SER A 186 8.42 -15.12 7.63
CA SER A 186 7.72 -15.79 8.73
C SER A 186 7.37 -17.21 8.36
N ARG A 187 7.15 -18.05 9.37
CA ARG A 187 6.86 -19.45 9.18
C ARG A 187 5.67 -19.87 10.03
N ILE A 188 4.69 -20.48 9.39
CA ILE A 188 3.63 -21.20 10.06
C ILE A 188 4.07 -22.67 10.15
N ALA A 189 4.70 -23.03 11.27
CA ALA A 189 5.48 -24.27 11.37
C ALA A 189 4.65 -25.51 11.66
N LYS A 190 3.39 -25.37 12.04
CA LYS A 190 2.49 -26.49 12.38
C LYS A 190 1.12 -26.23 11.79
N LYS A 191 0.32 -27.30 11.71
CA LYS A 191 -1.10 -27.15 11.38
C LYS A 191 -1.74 -26.18 12.36
N LYS A 192 -2.19 -25.05 11.85
CA LYS A 192 -2.78 -23.94 12.63
C LYS A 192 -4.07 -23.49 12.00
N ASP A 193 -5.07 -23.26 12.81
CA ASP A 193 -6.27 -22.55 12.43
C ASP A 193 -6.12 -21.09 12.93
N LEU A 194 -5.76 -20.22 12.03
CA LEU A 194 -5.52 -18.80 12.31
C LEU A 194 -6.57 -17.95 11.58
N ALA A 195 -7.37 -17.25 12.33
CA ALA A 195 -8.42 -16.42 11.74
C ALA A 195 -8.48 -15.04 12.38
N GLY A 196 -8.51 -14.01 11.51
CA GLY A 196 -8.87 -12.64 11.86
C GLY A 196 -10.29 -12.32 11.42
N LEU A 197 -10.73 -11.11 11.72
CA LEU A 197 -11.93 -10.53 11.14
C LEU A 197 -11.55 -9.67 9.92
N GLU A 198 -12.47 -9.46 9.01
CA GLU A 198 -12.22 -8.61 7.84
C GLU A 198 -11.90 -7.15 8.26
N GLU A 199 -12.61 -6.66 9.26
CA GLU A 199 -12.35 -5.32 9.83
C GLU A 199 -11.14 -5.26 10.77
N GLN A 200 -10.67 -6.42 11.25
CA GLN A 200 -9.53 -6.54 12.14
C GLN A 200 -8.72 -7.79 11.76
N PRO A 201 -7.94 -7.73 10.67
CA PRO A 201 -7.13 -8.86 10.23
C PRO A 201 -6.09 -9.23 11.28
N LEU A 202 -5.86 -10.54 11.43
CA LEU A 202 -4.79 -11.03 12.29
C LEU A 202 -3.44 -10.73 11.64
N TYR A 203 -2.53 -10.14 12.38
CA TYR A 203 -1.18 -9.87 11.91
C TYR A 203 -0.15 -10.78 12.57
N ILE A 204 0.66 -11.42 11.74
CA ILE A 204 1.82 -12.21 12.15
C ILE A 204 3.06 -11.43 11.75
N GLY A 205 3.89 -11.10 12.73
CA GLY A 205 5.04 -10.24 12.57
C GLY A 205 6.17 -10.87 11.76
N ARG A 206 7.08 -10.02 11.31
CA ARG A 206 8.22 -10.42 10.49
C ARG A 206 9.14 -11.41 11.21
N ARG A 207 9.50 -12.50 10.52
CA ARG A 207 10.34 -13.60 11.05
C ARG A 207 9.76 -14.32 12.25
N GLU A 208 8.47 -14.22 12.45
CA GLU A 208 7.81 -15.04 13.46
C GLU A 208 7.69 -16.50 13.02
N ASN A 209 7.79 -17.38 13.99
CA ASN A 209 7.57 -18.82 13.82
C ASN A 209 6.40 -19.24 14.71
N VAL A 210 5.26 -19.49 14.08
CA VAL A 210 3.97 -19.73 14.75
C VAL A 210 3.54 -21.20 14.60
#